data_92af96b7368ff8e2a5e8518cd5088351
#
_entry.id   92af96b7368ff8e2a5e8518cd5088351
#
_cell.length_a   1.000
_cell.length_b   1.000
_cell.length_c   1.000
_cell.angle_alpha   90.00
_cell.angle_beta   90.00
_cell.angle_gamma   90.00
#
_symmetry.space_group_name_H-M   'P 1'
#
loop_
_entity.id
_entity.type
_entity.pdbx_description
1 polymer ?
#
loop_
_entity_poly.entity_id
_entity_poly.type
_entity_poly.pdbx_seq_one_letter_code
_entity_poly.pdbx_strand_id
1 'polypeptide(L)'
;MTIVTLLTDFGTADSYVAEMKGVLLSRRADLTLVDISHEVPPGDVRVGQYLLSRAWRHFPRGTIHLAIVDPGVGTERRVVAGESEGHRFLAPDNGLLSFLPPDVHLVSLPVPVDASATFHGRDVLAPAAATLAAGDPIDALGTRITHPVRLPLPVPRHDGTGVVGEVIYVDRFGTLISNIVPSAVEPGVRIRLGDVDVGPLRRTFADAPRGALVAFTGSGETVEIAVRDGSAARLLGVGVGAEVRA
;
A
#
# COMPACT_ATOMS: atom_id res chain seq x y z
N MET A 1 8.22 24.13 1.00
CA MET A 1 6.89 23.62 0.62
C MET A 1 6.86 22.15 0.99
N THR A 2 5.97 21.73 1.91
CA THR A 2 5.92 20.35 2.41
C THR A 2 4.82 19.58 1.69
N ILE A 3 5.14 18.38 1.19
CA ILE A 3 4.18 17.49 0.55
C ILE A 3 3.55 16.59 1.61
N VAL A 4 2.22 16.49 1.59
CA VAL A 4 1.46 15.49 2.34
C VAL A 4 0.71 14.62 1.34
N THR A 5 0.98 13.32 1.35
CA THR A 5 0.23 12.38 0.53
C THR A 5 -0.92 11.77 1.33
N LEU A 6 -2.03 11.47 0.67
CA LEU A 6 -3.20 10.84 1.28
C LEU A 6 -3.51 9.50 0.62
N LEU A 7 -3.70 8.47 1.42
CA LEU A 7 -4.19 7.15 1.02
C LEU A 7 -5.30 6.73 1.97
N THR A 8 -6.48 6.43 1.47
CA THR A 8 -7.62 5.99 2.29
C THR A 8 -8.49 4.95 1.57
N ASP A 9 -9.42 4.37 2.31
CA ASP A 9 -10.52 3.55 1.83
C ASP A 9 -11.88 4.28 1.85
N PHE A 10 -11.85 5.63 1.90
CA PHE A 10 -13.06 6.45 2.08
C PHE A 10 -13.85 6.66 0.79
N GLY A 11 -13.27 6.33 -0.37
CA GLY A 11 -13.82 6.73 -1.66
C GLY A 11 -13.75 8.25 -1.88
N THR A 12 -14.41 8.70 -2.93
CA THR A 12 -14.47 10.12 -3.33
C THR A 12 -15.90 10.66 -3.38
N ALA A 13 -16.89 9.84 -3.03
CA ALA A 13 -18.31 10.23 -3.07
C ALA A 13 -18.72 11.08 -1.86
N ASP A 14 -18.09 10.85 -0.71
CA ASP A 14 -18.39 11.51 0.56
C ASP A 14 -17.39 12.61 0.91
N SER A 15 -17.68 13.40 1.95
CA SER A 15 -16.87 14.55 2.37
C SER A 15 -15.59 14.20 3.12
N TYR A 16 -15.38 12.95 3.54
CA TYR A 16 -14.33 12.56 4.50
C TYR A 16 -12.93 13.02 4.08
N VAL A 17 -12.56 12.81 2.82
CA VAL A 17 -11.27 13.25 2.28
C VAL A 17 -11.14 14.77 2.31
N ALA A 18 -12.21 15.49 1.93
CA ALA A 18 -12.23 16.95 1.92
C ALA A 18 -12.12 17.52 3.35
N GLU A 19 -12.75 16.90 4.34
CA GLU A 19 -12.65 17.29 5.75
C GLU A 19 -11.20 17.17 6.25
N MET A 20 -10.51 16.06 5.95
CA MET A 20 -9.11 15.89 6.30
C MET A 20 -8.21 16.93 5.65
N LYS A 21 -8.41 17.19 4.34
CA LYS A 21 -7.67 18.24 3.62
C LYS A 21 -7.97 19.62 4.20
N GLY A 22 -9.21 19.90 4.59
CA GLY A 22 -9.60 21.12 5.26
C GLY A 22 -8.86 21.32 6.58
N VAL A 23 -8.74 20.28 7.41
CA VAL A 23 -7.96 20.33 8.67
C VAL A 23 -6.47 20.59 8.40
N LEU A 24 -5.87 19.90 7.42
CA LEU A 24 -4.47 20.14 7.03
C LEU A 24 -4.24 21.59 6.60
N LEU A 25 -5.06 22.09 5.68
CA LEU A 25 -4.91 23.45 5.11
C LEU A 25 -5.26 24.56 6.08
N SER A 26 -6.19 24.34 7.02
CA SER A 26 -6.50 25.32 8.08
C SER A 26 -5.33 25.53 9.04
N ARG A 27 -4.48 24.50 9.23
CA ARG A 27 -3.28 24.57 10.07
C ARG A 27 -2.05 25.02 9.30
N ARG A 28 -1.93 24.65 8.02
CA ARG A 28 -0.81 24.96 7.16
C ARG A 28 -1.28 25.14 5.71
N ALA A 29 -1.61 26.35 5.34
CA ALA A 29 -2.12 26.69 4.00
C ALA A 29 -1.09 26.51 2.86
N ASP A 30 0.20 26.38 3.20
CA ASP A 30 1.31 26.21 2.26
C ASP A 30 1.63 24.72 1.92
N LEU A 31 0.78 23.79 2.36
CA LEU A 31 0.96 22.36 2.03
C LEU A 31 0.61 22.05 0.59
N THR A 32 1.37 21.12 0.00
CA THR A 32 0.98 20.44 -1.23
C THR A 32 0.34 19.11 -0.87
N LEU A 33 -0.95 18.96 -1.15
CA LEU A 33 -1.69 17.72 -0.89
C LEU A 33 -1.75 16.89 -2.17
N VAL A 34 -1.33 15.61 -2.09
CA VAL A 34 -1.31 14.68 -3.22
C VAL A 34 -2.04 13.41 -2.84
N ASP A 35 -3.07 13.05 -3.58
CA ASP A 35 -3.79 11.80 -3.36
C ASP A 35 -3.03 10.63 -4.01
N ILE A 36 -2.70 9.61 -3.22
CA ILE A 36 -2.21 8.34 -3.76
C ILE A 36 -3.41 7.55 -4.28
N SER A 37 -4.40 7.32 -3.42
CA SER A 37 -5.69 6.71 -3.77
C SER A 37 -6.66 6.87 -2.61
N HIS A 38 -7.96 6.95 -2.93
CA HIS A 38 -9.05 6.86 -1.95
C HIS A 38 -9.95 5.64 -2.23
N GLU A 39 -9.55 4.83 -3.22
CA GLU A 39 -10.31 3.68 -3.70
C GLU A 39 -9.73 2.34 -3.18
N VAL A 40 -9.08 2.35 -2.01
CA VAL A 40 -8.74 1.10 -1.32
C VAL A 40 -10.07 0.41 -0.96
N PRO A 41 -10.23 -0.90 -1.21
CA PRO A 41 -11.43 -1.58 -0.76
C PRO A 41 -11.66 -1.38 0.75
N PRO A 42 -12.89 -1.12 1.21
CA PRO A 42 -13.17 -0.81 2.59
C PRO A 42 -12.58 -1.83 3.57
N GLY A 43 -11.71 -1.35 4.48
CA GLY A 43 -11.03 -2.15 5.49
C GLY A 43 -9.89 -3.05 4.98
N ASP A 44 -9.55 -3.02 3.70
CA ASP A 44 -8.46 -3.85 3.15
C ASP A 44 -7.10 -3.22 3.42
N VAL A 45 -6.58 -3.48 4.62
CA VAL A 45 -5.26 -2.99 5.06
C VAL A 45 -4.13 -3.51 4.16
N ARG A 46 -4.25 -4.72 3.58
CA ARG A 46 -3.22 -5.30 2.70
C ARG A 46 -3.10 -4.53 1.39
N VAL A 47 -4.22 -4.19 0.78
CA VAL A 47 -4.25 -3.36 -0.43
C VAL A 47 -3.71 -1.96 -0.12
N GLY A 48 -4.12 -1.34 0.99
CA GLY A 48 -3.58 -0.05 1.43
C GLY A 48 -2.06 -0.09 1.63
N GLN A 49 -1.55 -1.12 2.31
CA GLN A 49 -0.12 -1.36 2.50
C GLN A 49 0.62 -1.50 1.16
N TYR A 50 0.08 -2.32 0.24
CA TYR A 50 0.67 -2.52 -1.08
C TYR A 50 0.77 -1.18 -1.85
N LEU A 51 -0.32 -0.43 -1.96
CA LEU A 51 -0.36 0.83 -2.69
C LEU A 51 0.60 1.87 -2.09
N LEU A 52 0.66 1.99 -0.76
CA LEU A 52 1.59 2.89 -0.11
C LEU A 52 3.04 2.46 -0.35
N SER A 53 3.36 1.17 -0.21
CA SER A 53 4.70 0.63 -0.42
C SER A 53 5.22 0.86 -1.85
N ARG A 54 4.31 0.91 -2.83
CA ARG A 54 4.62 1.19 -4.23
C ARG A 54 4.87 2.67 -4.51
N ALA A 55 4.17 3.56 -3.79
CA ALA A 55 4.14 4.98 -4.14
C ALA A 55 5.20 5.81 -3.40
N TRP A 56 5.44 5.56 -2.12
CA TRP A 56 6.13 6.50 -1.22
C TRP A 56 7.56 6.87 -1.66
N ARG A 57 8.34 5.92 -2.19
CA ARG A 57 9.73 6.18 -2.63
C ARG A 57 9.86 7.07 -3.88
N HIS A 58 8.76 7.28 -4.59
CA HIS A 58 8.72 8.19 -5.73
C HIS A 58 8.54 9.66 -5.33
N PHE A 59 8.25 9.92 -4.05
CA PHE A 59 8.17 11.27 -3.50
C PHE A 59 9.53 11.74 -2.96
N PRO A 60 9.79 13.05 -2.94
CA PRO A 60 11.03 13.57 -2.38
C PRO A 60 11.10 13.35 -0.85
N ARG A 61 12.33 13.23 -0.33
CA ARG A 61 12.56 13.17 1.12
C ARG A 61 11.92 14.39 1.80
N GLY A 62 11.42 14.19 3.02
CA GLY A 62 10.65 15.17 3.76
C GLY A 62 9.15 15.09 3.50
N THR A 63 8.69 14.25 2.57
CA THR A 63 7.25 13.99 2.36
C THR A 63 6.64 13.29 3.56
N ILE A 64 5.42 13.68 3.91
CA ILE A 64 4.60 13.08 4.96
C ILE A 64 3.52 12.23 4.29
N HIS A 65 3.47 10.94 4.61
CA HIS A 65 2.50 10.00 4.07
C HIS A 65 1.41 9.73 5.10
N LEU A 66 0.20 10.20 4.83
CA LEU A 66 -0.98 10.02 5.67
C LEU A 66 -1.83 8.90 5.07
N ALA A 67 -1.82 7.72 5.71
CA ALA A 67 -2.49 6.53 5.22
C ALA A 67 -3.52 6.01 6.23
N ILE A 68 -4.78 5.90 5.79
CA ILE A 68 -5.90 5.53 6.65
C ILE A 68 -6.75 4.47 5.97
N VAL A 69 -6.55 3.25 6.38
CA VAL A 69 -7.42 2.09 6.14
C VAL A 69 -7.60 1.46 7.51
N ASP A 70 -8.74 1.70 8.14
CA ASP A 70 -8.86 1.54 9.59
C ASP A 70 -10.17 0.88 10.06
N PRO A 71 -10.30 -0.44 9.86
CA PRO A 71 -11.47 -1.17 10.37
C PRO A 71 -11.57 -1.20 11.90
N GLY A 72 -10.52 -0.75 12.60
CA GLY A 72 -10.45 -0.70 14.06
C GLY A 72 -10.61 0.69 14.66
N VAL A 73 -11.08 1.69 13.91
CA VAL A 73 -11.27 3.05 14.42
C VAL A 73 -12.18 3.04 15.67
N GLY A 74 -11.84 3.84 16.66
CA GLY A 74 -12.61 3.93 17.93
C GLY A 74 -12.38 2.80 18.92
N THR A 75 -11.52 1.82 18.62
CA THR A 75 -11.08 0.78 19.57
C THR A 75 -9.79 1.21 20.29
N GLU A 76 -9.21 0.32 21.10
CA GLU A 76 -7.94 0.54 21.79
C GLU A 76 -6.70 0.46 20.87
N ARG A 77 -6.88 0.25 19.55
CA ARG A 77 -5.76 0.25 18.59
C ARG A 77 -5.05 1.59 18.63
N ARG A 78 -3.72 1.56 18.61
CA ARG A 78 -2.90 2.78 18.58
C ARG A 78 -3.02 3.50 17.25
N VAL A 79 -2.78 4.80 17.27
CA VAL A 79 -2.47 5.62 16.11
C VAL A 79 -0.98 5.91 16.15
N VAL A 80 -0.27 5.78 15.04
CA VAL A 80 1.19 5.87 15.03
C VAL A 80 1.70 6.87 14.01
N ALA A 81 2.85 7.47 14.36
CA ALA A 81 3.70 8.16 13.41
C ALA A 81 5.06 7.46 13.33
N GLY A 82 5.65 7.39 12.13
CA GLY A 82 6.93 6.75 11.85
C GLY A 82 7.84 7.60 11.00
N GLU A 83 9.16 7.34 11.11
CA GLU A 83 10.16 7.95 10.24
C GLU A 83 11.07 6.88 9.66
N SER A 84 11.22 6.87 8.34
CA SER A 84 12.11 5.98 7.61
C SER A 84 12.64 6.63 6.35
N GLU A 85 13.94 6.49 6.08
CA GLU A 85 14.61 7.00 4.87
C GLU A 85 14.36 8.49 4.58
N GLY A 86 14.07 9.29 5.64
CA GLY A 86 13.76 10.72 5.53
C GLY A 86 12.33 11.02 5.09
N HIS A 87 11.45 10.05 5.11
CA HIS A 87 9.99 10.19 4.96
C HIS A 87 9.30 10.00 6.31
N ARG A 88 8.14 10.59 6.48
CA ARG A 88 7.30 10.46 7.67
C ARG A 88 5.99 9.79 7.30
N PHE A 89 5.50 8.92 8.18
CA PHE A 89 4.31 8.10 7.95
C PHE A 89 3.37 8.24 9.14
N LEU A 90 2.08 8.46 8.87
CA LEU A 90 1.03 8.46 9.90
C LEU A 90 -0.05 7.47 9.48
N ALA A 91 -0.41 6.57 10.39
CA ALA A 91 -1.38 5.50 10.13
C ALA A 91 -1.98 4.95 11.42
N PRO A 92 -3.09 4.19 11.35
CA PRO A 92 -3.46 3.27 12.41
C PRO A 92 -2.40 2.16 12.55
N ASP A 93 -2.15 1.73 13.79
CA ASP A 93 -1.25 0.61 14.08
C ASP A 93 -1.99 -0.73 13.88
N ASN A 94 -2.21 -1.08 12.63
CA ASN A 94 -2.95 -2.27 12.21
C ASN A 94 -2.21 -3.09 11.13
N GLY A 95 -0.92 -2.79 10.93
CA GLY A 95 -0.10 -3.45 9.94
C GLY A 95 0.02 -2.71 8.61
N LEU A 96 -0.62 -1.58 8.42
CA LEU A 96 -0.54 -0.77 7.20
C LEU A 96 0.91 -0.36 6.87
N LEU A 97 1.76 -0.16 7.89
CA LEU A 97 3.17 0.19 7.75
C LEU A 97 4.13 -1.01 7.80
N SER A 98 3.65 -2.24 7.61
CA SER A 98 4.48 -3.45 7.73
C SER A 98 5.58 -3.57 6.68
N PHE A 99 5.52 -2.80 5.60
CA PHE A 99 6.58 -2.72 4.57
C PHE A 99 7.82 -1.93 5.04
N LEU A 100 7.70 -1.13 6.11
CA LEU A 100 8.84 -0.42 6.70
C LEU A 100 9.74 -1.40 7.46
N PRO A 101 11.04 -1.08 7.62
CA PRO A 101 11.98 -1.92 8.39
C PRO A 101 11.46 -2.26 9.79
N PRO A 102 11.85 -3.43 10.35
CA PRO A 102 11.37 -3.85 11.67
C PRO A 102 11.81 -2.91 12.81
N ASP A 103 12.94 -2.24 12.65
CA ASP A 103 13.53 -1.29 13.58
C ASP A 103 13.14 0.18 13.33
N VAL A 104 12.13 0.40 12.47
CA VAL A 104 11.64 1.75 12.18
C VAL A 104 11.28 2.50 13.46
N HIS A 105 11.68 3.77 13.52
CA HIS A 105 11.31 4.65 14.63
C HIS A 105 9.81 4.98 14.54
N LEU A 106 9.05 4.52 15.52
CA LEU A 106 7.61 4.74 15.64
C LEU A 106 7.25 5.31 17.01
N VAL A 107 6.30 6.24 17.02
CA VAL A 107 5.66 6.77 18.24
C VAL A 107 4.16 6.54 18.18
N SER A 108 3.55 6.26 19.34
CA SER A 108 2.10 6.21 19.51
C SER A 108 1.59 7.60 19.84
N LEU A 109 0.64 8.09 19.06
CA LEU A 109 -0.01 9.38 19.28
C LEU A 109 -1.11 9.26 20.36
N PRO A 110 -1.25 10.25 21.24
CA PRO A 110 -2.42 10.34 22.11
C PRO A 110 -3.66 10.64 21.25
N VAL A 111 -4.79 10.03 21.63
CA VAL A 111 -6.09 10.37 21.05
C VAL A 111 -6.74 11.42 21.95
N PRO A 112 -7.03 12.65 21.47
CA PRO A 112 -7.71 13.67 22.26
C PRO A 112 -9.09 13.20 22.76
N VAL A 113 -9.52 13.61 23.93
CA VAL A 113 -10.80 13.22 24.51
C VAL A 113 -12.02 13.69 23.71
N ASP A 114 -11.83 14.79 22.95
CA ASP A 114 -12.84 15.39 22.06
C ASP A 114 -12.77 14.87 20.62
N ALA A 115 -11.82 13.98 20.31
CA ALA A 115 -11.75 13.36 19.00
C ALA A 115 -12.97 12.45 18.77
N SER A 116 -13.53 12.52 17.56
CA SER A 116 -14.59 11.60 17.15
C SER A 116 -14.08 10.15 17.17
N ALA A 117 -14.81 9.27 17.85
CA ALA A 117 -14.47 7.85 17.91
C ALA A 117 -14.48 7.16 16.52
N THR A 118 -15.10 7.78 15.52
CA THR A 118 -15.23 7.21 14.17
C THR A 118 -14.38 7.94 13.12
N PHE A 119 -13.64 9.01 13.50
CA PHE A 119 -12.88 9.77 12.52
C PHE A 119 -11.50 10.24 13.02
N HIS A 120 -10.67 9.31 13.50
CA HIS A 120 -9.30 9.59 13.91
C HIS A 120 -8.44 10.13 12.74
N GLY A 121 -8.80 9.85 11.49
CA GLY A 121 -8.17 10.45 10.30
C GLY A 121 -8.18 11.97 10.35
N ARG A 122 -9.33 12.56 10.64
CA ARG A 122 -9.55 14.00 10.71
C ARG A 122 -9.05 14.59 12.03
N ASP A 123 -9.33 13.93 13.16
CA ASP A 123 -9.19 14.55 14.48
C ASP A 123 -7.83 14.26 15.16
N VAL A 124 -7.10 13.24 14.69
CA VAL A 124 -5.79 12.81 15.24
C VAL A 124 -4.69 12.89 14.18
N LEU A 125 -4.87 12.18 13.05
CA LEU A 125 -3.80 11.98 12.07
C LEU A 125 -3.53 13.24 11.24
N ALA A 126 -4.56 13.93 10.75
CA ALA A 126 -4.38 15.15 9.97
C ALA A 126 -3.77 16.29 10.81
N PRO A 127 -4.19 16.56 12.06
CA PRO A 127 -3.49 17.47 12.95
C PRO A 127 -2.02 17.14 13.19
N ALA A 128 -1.70 15.88 13.44
CA ALA A 128 -0.33 15.41 13.65
C ALA A 128 0.53 15.59 12.39
N ALA A 129 -0.03 15.33 11.19
CA ALA A 129 0.67 15.58 9.92
C ALA A 129 1.00 17.08 9.75
N ALA A 130 0.08 17.98 10.11
CA ALA A 130 0.33 19.41 10.06
C ALA A 130 1.43 19.85 11.05
N THR A 131 1.49 19.25 12.25
CA THR A 131 2.58 19.48 13.23
C THR A 131 3.92 19.03 12.67
N LEU A 132 4.01 17.84 12.10
CA LEU A 132 5.24 17.40 11.42
C LEU A 132 5.63 18.32 10.26
N ALA A 133 4.65 18.81 9.51
CA ALA A 133 4.90 19.75 8.42
C ALA A 133 5.42 21.11 8.90
N ALA A 134 5.14 21.49 10.16
CA ALA A 134 5.73 22.66 10.78
C ALA A 134 7.21 22.50 11.15
N GLY A 135 7.73 21.26 11.10
CA GLY A 135 9.13 20.94 11.40
C GLY A 135 9.35 20.29 12.76
N ASP A 136 8.28 20.04 13.50
CA ASP A 136 8.40 19.37 14.80
C ASP A 136 8.95 17.93 14.61
N PRO A 137 9.79 17.48 15.56
CA PRO A 137 10.31 16.11 15.52
C PRO A 137 9.20 15.10 15.84
N ILE A 138 9.35 13.89 15.32
CA ILE A 138 8.37 12.80 15.52
C ILE A 138 8.13 12.49 17.01
N ASP A 139 9.18 12.59 17.84
CA ASP A 139 9.11 12.31 19.28
C ASP A 139 8.26 13.35 20.05
N ALA A 140 8.01 14.51 19.46
CA ALA A 140 7.09 15.49 20.04
C ALA A 140 5.60 15.08 19.91
N LEU A 141 5.28 14.14 19.04
CA LEU A 141 3.91 13.69 18.79
C LEU A 141 3.41 12.64 19.79
N GLY A 142 4.32 11.92 20.46
CA GLY A 142 3.88 10.85 21.34
C GLY A 142 4.98 10.00 21.93
N THR A 143 4.63 8.84 22.40
CA THR A 143 5.54 7.92 23.11
C THR A 143 6.07 6.85 22.15
N ARG A 144 7.39 6.63 22.16
CA ARG A 144 8.04 5.57 21.37
C ARG A 144 7.44 4.20 21.65
N ILE A 145 7.24 3.42 20.57
CA ILE A 145 6.79 2.05 20.63
C ILE A 145 7.83 1.10 20.03
N THR A 146 7.90 -0.12 20.55
CA THR A 146 8.86 -1.15 20.12
C THR A 146 8.20 -2.35 19.42
N HIS A 147 6.89 -2.51 19.59
CA HIS A 147 6.12 -3.63 19.06
C HIS A 147 4.92 -3.12 18.25
N PRO A 148 5.12 -2.61 17.02
CA PRO A 148 4.02 -2.27 16.13
C PRO A 148 3.32 -3.54 15.63
N VAL A 149 2.05 -3.41 15.29
CA VAL A 149 1.33 -4.48 14.59
C VAL A 149 1.97 -4.70 13.22
N ARG A 150 2.23 -5.97 12.90
CA ARG A 150 2.80 -6.38 11.61
C ARG A 150 1.86 -7.37 10.92
N LEU A 151 1.52 -7.10 9.68
CA LEU A 151 0.87 -8.07 8.82
C LEU A 151 1.94 -8.96 8.18
N PRO A 152 1.77 -10.29 8.19
CA PRO A 152 2.65 -11.16 7.45
C PRO A 152 2.56 -10.84 5.95
N LEU A 153 3.71 -10.60 5.34
CA LEU A 153 3.80 -10.48 3.87
C LEU A 153 3.99 -11.89 3.31
N PRO A 154 3.20 -12.29 2.31
CA PRO A 154 3.42 -13.56 1.64
C PRO A 154 4.82 -13.59 1.01
N VAL A 155 5.62 -14.59 1.37
CA VAL A 155 6.98 -14.78 0.84
C VAL A 155 6.96 -15.95 -0.14
N PRO A 156 7.47 -15.79 -1.37
CA PRO A 156 7.60 -16.91 -2.29
C PRO A 156 8.48 -18.01 -1.69
N ARG A 157 8.19 -19.26 -2.01
CA ARG A 157 8.95 -20.44 -1.58
C ARG A 157 9.48 -21.24 -2.77
N HIS A 158 10.55 -21.97 -2.58
CA HIS A 158 11.02 -22.99 -3.52
C HIS A 158 10.46 -24.35 -3.09
N ASP A 159 9.93 -25.12 -4.04
CA ASP A 159 9.38 -26.45 -3.78
C ASP A 159 10.17 -27.60 -4.45
N GLY A 160 11.36 -27.30 -4.95
CA GLY A 160 12.23 -28.24 -5.68
C GLY A 160 11.93 -28.33 -7.18
N THR A 161 10.83 -27.76 -7.64
CA THR A 161 10.47 -27.69 -9.07
C THR A 161 10.53 -26.26 -9.62
N GLY A 162 10.60 -25.26 -8.74
CA GLY A 162 10.64 -23.85 -9.09
C GLY A 162 10.24 -22.96 -7.92
N VAL A 163 9.82 -21.75 -8.25
CA VAL A 163 9.34 -20.74 -7.30
C VAL A 163 7.82 -20.77 -7.25
N VAL A 164 7.28 -20.84 -6.05
CA VAL A 164 5.83 -20.76 -5.79
C VAL A 164 5.54 -19.51 -4.99
N GLY A 165 4.73 -18.65 -5.56
CA GLY A 165 4.20 -17.44 -4.93
C GLY A 165 2.69 -17.37 -5.06
N GLU A 166 2.15 -16.21 -4.84
CA GLU A 166 0.72 -15.93 -4.95
C GLU A 166 0.44 -14.54 -5.51
N VAL A 167 -0.76 -14.33 -6.02
CA VAL A 167 -1.27 -13.01 -6.39
C VAL A 167 -1.48 -12.19 -5.11
N ILE A 168 -0.80 -11.05 -5.01
CA ILE A 168 -0.87 -10.14 -3.85
C ILE A 168 -1.75 -8.93 -4.11
N TYR A 169 -2.00 -8.60 -5.38
CA TYR A 169 -2.83 -7.47 -5.77
C TYR A 169 -3.41 -7.69 -7.18
N VAL A 170 -4.61 -7.16 -7.39
CA VAL A 170 -5.24 -7.08 -8.72
C VAL A 170 -5.46 -5.61 -9.04
N ASP A 171 -4.86 -5.14 -10.13
CA ASP A 171 -4.97 -3.75 -10.52
C ASP A 171 -6.32 -3.43 -11.20
N ARG A 172 -6.55 -2.14 -11.48
CA ARG A 172 -7.79 -1.67 -12.12
C ARG A 172 -8.05 -2.31 -13.50
N PHE A 173 -7.02 -2.75 -14.18
CA PHE A 173 -7.12 -3.40 -15.49
C PHE A 173 -7.41 -4.90 -15.37
N GLY A 174 -7.30 -5.45 -14.15
CA GLY A 174 -7.42 -6.88 -13.87
C GLY A 174 -6.13 -7.64 -14.11
N THR A 175 -4.98 -6.95 -14.08
CA THR A 175 -3.66 -7.58 -14.03
C THR A 175 -3.46 -8.22 -12.67
N LEU A 176 -2.99 -9.46 -12.66
CA LEU A 176 -2.67 -10.21 -11.46
C LEU A 176 -1.20 -9.97 -11.11
N ILE A 177 -0.93 -9.29 -10.02
CA ILE A 177 0.42 -8.96 -9.56
C ILE A 177 0.82 -9.95 -8.49
N SER A 178 1.91 -10.68 -8.73
CA SER A 178 2.40 -11.69 -7.80
C SER A 178 3.48 -11.13 -6.85
N ASN A 179 3.83 -11.92 -5.84
CA ASN A 179 4.98 -11.65 -4.97
C ASN A 179 6.29 -12.25 -5.50
N ILE A 180 6.31 -12.88 -6.68
CA ILE A 180 7.52 -13.46 -7.28
C ILE A 180 8.34 -12.35 -7.92
N VAL A 181 9.61 -12.23 -7.54
CA VAL A 181 10.56 -11.33 -8.21
C VAL A 181 11.15 -12.01 -9.46
N PRO A 182 11.32 -11.29 -10.59
CA PRO A 182 11.81 -11.89 -11.83
C PRO A 182 13.20 -12.54 -11.70
N SER A 183 14.04 -12.02 -10.80
CA SER A 183 15.38 -12.59 -10.54
C SER A 183 15.35 -13.98 -9.90
N ALA A 184 14.23 -14.41 -9.36
CA ALA A 184 14.03 -15.75 -8.84
C ALA A 184 13.53 -16.74 -9.91
N VAL A 185 13.25 -16.28 -11.14
CA VAL A 185 12.73 -17.08 -12.25
C VAL A 185 13.86 -17.41 -13.21
N GLU A 186 14.12 -18.69 -13.44
CA GLU A 186 15.12 -19.11 -14.41
C GLU A 186 14.71 -18.74 -15.85
N PRO A 187 15.68 -18.40 -16.73
CA PRO A 187 15.39 -18.09 -18.12
C PRO A 187 14.66 -19.24 -18.84
N GLY A 188 13.54 -18.91 -19.49
CA GLY A 188 12.77 -19.88 -20.27
C GLY A 188 11.73 -20.68 -19.45
N VAL A 189 11.70 -20.52 -18.13
CA VAL A 189 10.66 -21.10 -17.29
C VAL A 189 9.29 -20.55 -17.69
N ARG A 190 8.28 -21.41 -17.63
CA ARG A 190 6.89 -21.05 -17.93
C ARG A 190 6.16 -20.67 -16.67
N ILE A 191 5.52 -19.53 -16.69
CA ILE A 191 4.67 -19.06 -15.60
C ILE A 191 3.33 -19.80 -15.66
N ARG A 192 2.90 -20.28 -14.51
CA ARG A 192 1.60 -20.93 -14.33
C ARG A 192 0.78 -20.22 -13.27
N LEU A 193 -0.52 -20.19 -13.47
CA LEU A 193 -1.49 -19.73 -12.48
C LEU A 193 -2.43 -20.91 -12.16
N GLY A 194 -2.22 -21.54 -11.02
CA GLY A 194 -2.83 -22.87 -10.77
C GLY A 194 -2.50 -23.84 -11.90
N ASP A 195 -3.54 -24.41 -12.53
CA ASP A 195 -3.38 -25.34 -13.66
C ASP A 195 -3.21 -24.66 -15.03
N VAL A 196 -3.38 -23.33 -15.10
CA VAL A 196 -3.30 -22.58 -16.36
C VAL A 196 -1.84 -22.27 -16.69
N ASP A 197 -1.40 -22.70 -17.86
CA ASP A 197 -0.11 -22.36 -18.43
C ASP A 197 -0.20 -21.01 -19.15
N VAL A 198 0.42 -19.97 -18.56
CA VAL A 198 0.48 -18.60 -19.12
C VAL A 198 1.59 -18.46 -20.15
N GLY A 199 2.65 -19.25 -20.04
CA GLY A 199 3.82 -19.18 -20.91
C GLY A 199 5.04 -18.54 -20.26
N PRO A 200 6.11 -18.34 -21.02
CA PRO A 200 7.34 -17.73 -20.51
C PRO A 200 7.16 -16.23 -20.26
N LEU A 201 8.03 -15.67 -19.43
CA LEU A 201 8.09 -14.23 -19.25
C LEU A 201 8.36 -13.52 -20.59
N ARG A 202 7.57 -12.51 -20.85
CA ARG A 202 7.67 -11.61 -22.00
C ARG A 202 8.13 -10.23 -21.54
N ARG A 203 8.49 -9.38 -22.49
CA ARG A 203 8.91 -8.01 -22.18
C ARG A 203 7.73 -7.08 -21.92
N THR A 204 6.62 -7.30 -22.63
CA THR A 204 5.45 -6.41 -22.58
C THR A 204 4.17 -7.11 -23.03
N PHE A 205 3.04 -6.47 -22.76
CA PHE A 205 1.71 -6.90 -23.24
C PHE A 205 1.65 -7.13 -24.75
N ALA A 206 2.40 -6.34 -25.54
CA ALA A 206 2.37 -6.40 -26.99
C ALA A 206 2.96 -7.71 -27.56
N ASP A 207 3.71 -8.45 -26.76
CA ASP A 207 4.34 -9.70 -27.17
C ASP A 207 3.35 -10.88 -27.21
N ALA A 208 2.08 -10.65 -26.80
CA ALA A 208 1.00 -11.62 -26.91
C ALA A 208 -0.07 -11.18 -27.93
N PRO A 209 -0.82 -12.08 -28.55
CA PRO A 209 -2.00 -11.75 -29.32
C PRO A 209 -3.07 -11.05 -28.47
N ARG A 210 -3.96 -10.25 -29.09
CA ARG A 210 -5.11 -9.66 -28.40
C ARG A 210 -6.00 -10.73 -27.79
N GLY A 211 -6.43 -10.51 -26.55
CA GLY A 211 -7.22 -11.45 -25.78
C GLY A 211 -6.45 -12.63 -25.19
N ALA A 212 -5.15 -12.75 -25.45
CA ALA A 212 -4.33 -13.80 -24.88
C ALA A 212 -3.70 -13.40 -23.53
N LEU A 213 -3.47 -14.41 -22.70
CA LEU A 213 -2.69 -14.29 -21.47
C LEU A 213 -1.22 -13.99 -21.78
N VAL A 214 -0.60 -13.24 -20.91
CA VAL A 214 0.82 -12.91 -20.97
C VAL A 214 1.38 -12.73 -19.56
N ALA A 215 2.55 -13.31 -19.30
CA ALA A 215 3.34 -13.07 -18.11
C ALA A 215 4.52 -12.16 -18.46
N PHE A 216 4.78 -11.16 -17.65
CA PHE A 216 5.87 -10.18 -17.86
C PHE A 216 6.40 -9.64 -16.53
N THR A 217 7.52 -8.93 -16.59
CA THR A 217 8.03 -8.17 -15.45
C THR A 217 7.31 -6.84 -15.40
N GLY A 218 6.51 -6.63 -14.34
CA GLY A 218 5.82 -5.37 -14.11
C GLY A 218 6.72 -4.24 -13.61
N SER A 219 6.21 -3.02 -13.60
CA SER A 219 6.91 -1.84 -13.09
C SER A 219 7.25 -1.93 -11.59
N GLY A 220 6.65 -2.90 -10.89
CA GLY A 220 6.92 -3.24 -9.49
C GLY A 220 8.04 -4.23 -9.28
N GLU A 221 8.75 -4.60 -10.33
CA GLU A 221 9.78 -5.63 -10.28
C GLU A 221 9.24 -6.98 -9.76
N THR A 222 8.02 -7.29 -10.12
CA THR A 222 7.36 -8.56 -9.83
C THR A 222 6.85 -9.21 -11.11
N VAL A 223 6.64 -10.54 -11.07
CA VAL A 223 5.95 -11.27 -12.13
C VAL A 223 4.49 -10.88 -12.12
N GLU A 224 4.00 -10.39 -13.25
CA GLU A 224 2.61 -10.00 -13.47
C GLU A 224 1.99 -10.84 -14.58
N ILE A 225 0.69 -11.14 -14.43
CA ILE A 225 -0.10 -11.89 -15.42
C ILE A 225 -1.25 -11.04 -15.87
N ALA A 226 -1.34 -10.79 -17.16
CA ALA A 226 -2.39 -9.97 -17.76
C ALA A 226 -3.03 -10.65 -18.98
N VAL A 227 -4.09 -10.04 -19.48
CA VAL A 227 -4.65 -10.30 -20.80
C VAL A 227 -4.45 -9.07 -21.66
N ARG A 228 -3.84 -9.22 -22.84
CA ARG A 228 -3.74 -8.11 -23.76
C ARG A 228 -5.12 -7.62 -24.21
N ASP A 229 -5.44 -6.36 -23.93
CA ASP A 229 -6.75 -5.73 -24.18
C ASP A 229 -7.90 -6.40 -23.42
N GLY A 230 -7.62 -6.92 -22.20
CA GLY A 230 -8.62 -7.59 -21.36
C GLY A 230 -8.21 -7.65 -19.88
N SER A 231 -8.94 -8.44 -19.10
CA SER A 231 -8.70 -8.63 -17.66
C SER A 231 -8.39 -10.08 -17.38
N ALA A 232 -7.18 -10.37 -16.87
CA ALA A 232 -6.78 -11.72 -16.47
C ALA A 232 -7.62 -12.21 -15.29
N ALA A 233 -7.87 -11.34 -14.30
CA ALA A 233 -8.69 -11.69 -13.14
C ALA A 233 -10.11 -12.14 -13.56
N ARG A 234 -10.75 -11.44 -14.48
CA ARG A 234 -12.09 -11.82 -14.98
C ARG A 234 -12.05 -13.05 -15.87
N LEU A 235 -11.06 -13.14 -16.78
CA LEU A 235 -10.94 -14.29 -17.70
C LEU A 235 -10.77 -15.60 -16.94
N LEU A 236 -9.97 -15.57 -15.87
CA LEU A 236 -9.60 -16.76 -15.10
C LEU A 236 -10.47 -16.98 -13.86
N GLY A 237 -11.27 -15.98 -13.46
CA GLY A 237 -12.11 -16.06 -12.26
C GLY A 237 -11.31 -16.13 -10.96
N VAL A 238 -10.12 -15.50 -10.92
CA VAL A 238 -9.18 -15.56 -9.78
C VAL A 238 -8.82 -14.16 -9.28
N GLY A 239 -8.29 -14.10 -8.07
CA GLY A 239 -7.89 -12.87 -7.41
C GLY A 239 -6.70 -13.08 -6.45
N VAL A 240 -6.61 -12.21 -5.45
CA VAL A 240 -5.59 -12.28 -4.41
C VAL A 240 -5.59 -13.65 -3.73
N GLY A 241 -4.39 -14.20 -3.47
CA GLY A 241 -4.17 -15.52 -2.91
C GLY A 241 -4.10 -16.66 -3.94
N ALA A 242 -4.37 -16.39 -5.23
CA ALA A 242 -4.20 -17.41 -6.27
C ALA A 242 -2.73 -17.78 -6.45
N GLU A 243 -2.43 -19.09 -6.48
CA GLU A 243 -1.06 -19.59 -6.59
C GLU A 243 -0.46 -19.28 -7.96
N VAL A 244 0.75 -18.75 -7.94
CA VAL A 244 1.59 -18.50 -9.13
C VAL A 244 2.85 -19.35 -9.02
N ARG A 245 3.21 -20.06 -10.09
CA ARG A 245 4.43 -20.87 -10.20
C ARG A 245 5.31 -20.35 -11.32
N ALA A 246 6.62 -20.36 -11.04
CA ALA A 246 7.67 -19.97 -11.98
C ALA A 246 8.85 -20.93 -11.93
#